data_c65cdd50a213a61a14f35c2b4cec8150
#
_entry.id   c65cdd50a213a61a14f35c2b4cec8150
#
_cell.length_a   1.000
_cell.length_b   1.000
_cell.length_c   1.000
_cell.angle_alpha   90.00
_cell.angle_beta   90.00
_cell.angle_gamma   90.00
#
_symmetry.space_group_name_H-M   'P 1'
#
loop_
_entity.id
_entity.type
_entity.pdbx_description
1 polymer ?
#
loop_
_entity_poly.entity_id
_entity_poly.type
_entity_poly.pdbx_seq_one_letter_code
_entity_poly.pdbx_strand_id
1 'polypeptide(L)' 'MKKYIVVREFIEPDKEPRVIGQFETRQGAETFAWGSDGKCWVYEMSM' A
#
# COMPACT_ATOMS: atom_id res chain seq x y z
N MET A 1 16.92 4.80 6.22
CA MET A 1 15.78 5.47 5.59
C MET A 1 14.55 4.60 5.68
N LYS A 2 13.40 5.24 5.87
CA LYS A 2 12.14 4.52 5.94
C LYS A 2 11.36 4.72 4.65
N LYS A 3 10.77 3.64 4.17
CA LYS A 3 9.86 3.70 3.04
C LYS A 3 8.53 3.10 3.45
N TYR A 4 7.48 3.63 2.87
CA TYR A 4 6.13 3.13 3.09
C TYR A 4 5.59 2.62 1.78
N ILE A 5 5.05 1.42 1.79
CA ILE A 5 4.46 0.83 0.60
C ILE A 5 2.97 0.63 0.81
N VAL A 6 2.21 0.80 -0.25
CA VAL A 6 0.78 0.52 -0.23
C VAL A 6 0.55 -0.75 -1.01
N VAL A 7 -0.05 -1.73 -0.35
CA VAL A 7 -0.34 -3.03 -0.94
C VAL A 7 -1.85 -3.15 -1.09
N ARG A 8 -2.30 -3.51 -2.27
CA ARG A 8 -3.71 -3.74 -2.55
C ARG A 8 -4.01 -5.23 -2.56
N GLU A 9 -5.02 -5.62 -1.81
CA GLU A 9 -5.54 -6.98 -1.84
C GLU A 9 -6.71 -7.07 -2.80
N PHE A 10 -6.80 -8.20 -3.48
CA PHE A 10 -7.88 -8.46 -4.40
C PHE A 10 -8.84 -9.49 -3.82
N ILE A 11 -10.12 -9.35 -4.17
CA ILE A 11 -11.16 -10.26 -3.69
C ILE A 11 -11.04 -11.62 -4.39
N GLU A 12 -10.57 -11.62 -5.63
CA GLU A 12 -10.42 -12.86 -6.39
C GLU A 12 -9.30 -13.72 -5.78
N PRO A 13 -9.59 -15.00 -5.47
CA PRO A 13 -8.60 -15.85 -4.80
C PRO A 13 -7.39 -16.19 -5.65
N ASP A 14 -7.47 -16.01 -6.97
CA ASP A 14 -6.37 -16.29 -7.88
C ASP A 14 -5.43 -15.09 -8.09
N LYS A 15 -5.75 -13.96 -7.48
CA LYS A 15 -4.91 -12.77 -7.58
C LYS A 15 -4.16 -12.52 -6.29
N GLU A 16 -2.85 -12.33 -6.42
CA GLU A 16 -2.00 -12.03 -5.28
C GLU A 16 -2.00 -10.54 -4.97
N PRO A 17 -1.76 -10.18 -3.70
CA PRO A 17 -1.60 -8.78 -3.32
C PRO A 17 -0.46 -8.13 -4.09
N ARG A 18 -0.64 -6.87 -4.45
CA ARG A 18 0.36 -6.13 -5.23
C ARG A 18 0.71 -4.82 -4.56
N VAL A 19 1.98 -4.46 -4.67
CA VAL A 19 2.43 -3.14 -4.28
C VAL A 19 2.02 -2.16 -5.38
N ILE A 20 1.20 -1.18 -5.00
CA ILE A 20 0.67 -0.21 -5.96
C ILE A 20 1.25 1.19 -5.77
N GLY A 21 2.04 1.40 -4.73
CA GLY A 21 2.67 2.68 -4.52
C GLY A 21 3.78 2.61 -3.49
N GLN A 22 4.73 3.55 -3.61
CA GLN A 22 5.81 3.73 -2.66
C GLN A 22 5.87 5.19 -2.26
N PHE A 23 6.06 5.44 -0.98
CA PHE A 23 6.07 6.79 -0.45
C PHE A 23 7.18 6.95 0.58
N GLU A 24 7.67 8.15 0.72
CA GLU A 24 8.69 8.47 1.72
C GLU A 24 8.07 8.82 3.08
N THR A 25 6.79 9.14 3.10
CA THR A 25 6.09 9.48 4.33
C THR A 25 4.88 8.59 4.51
N ARG A 26 4.57 8.30 5.79
CA ARG A 26 3.40 7.51 6.11
C ARG A 26 2.11 8.22 5.70
N GLN A 27 2.07 9.54 5.91
CA GLN A 27 0.89 10.32 5.57
C GLN A 27 0.58 10.24 4.09
N GLY A 28 1.61 10.31 3.24
CA GLY A 28 1.42 10.17 1.81
C GLY A 28 0.86 8.81 1.43
N ALA A 29 1.40 7.75 2.04
CA ALA A 29 0.94 6.39 1.78
C ALA A 29 -0.51 6.21 2.22
N GLU A 30 -0.86 6.70 3.41
CA GLU A 30 -2.22 6.59 3.91
C GLU A 30 -3.23 7.35 3.06
N THR A 31 -2.86 8.55 2.64
CA THR A 31 -3.72 9.35 1.77
C THR A 31 -3.98 8.61 0.45
N PHE A 32 -2.95 8.03 -0.10
CA PHE A 32 -3.09 7.25 -1.33
C PHE A 32 -3.98 6.03 -1.12
N ALA A 33 -3.78 5.32 -0.02
CA ALA A 33 -4.57 4.13 0.29
C ALA A 33 -6.05 4.44 0.44
N TRP A 34 -6.36 5.58 1.07
CA TRP A 34 -7.75 5.99 1.25
C TRP A 34 -8.43 6.37 -0.06
N GLY A 35 -7.66 6.89 -1.01
CA GLY A 35 -8.21 7.29 -2.29
C GLY A 35 -8.37 6.13 -3.27
N SER A 36 -7.88 4.94 -2.91
CA SER A 36 -7.97 3.78 -3.79
C SER A 36 -9.22 2.97 -3.49
N ASP A 37 -9.83 2.44 -4.55
CA ASP A 37 -10.95 1.51 -4.40
C ASP A 37 -10.44 0.15 -3.95
N GLY A 38 -11.06 -0.41 -2.91
CA GLY A 38 -10.71 -1.72 -2.44
C GLY A 38 -9.92 -1.69 -1.14
N LYS A 39 -9.39 -2.84 -0.77
CA LYS A 39 -8.66 -3.00 0.48
C LYS A 39 -7.17 -2.74 0.25
N CYS A 40 -6.68 -1.68 0.85
CA CYS A 40 -5.28 -1.30 0.77
C CYS A 40 -4.66 -1.26 2.16
N TRP A 41 -3.41 -1.67 2.24
CA TRP A 41 -2.67 -1.73 3.48
C TRP A 41 -1.37 -0.95 3.32
N VAL A 42 -0.98 -0.26 4.38
CA VAL A 42 0.27 0.49 4.40
C VAL A 42 1.28 -0.28 5.25
N TYR A 43 2.44 -0.57 4.68
CA TYR A 43 3.52 -1.24 5.39
C TYR A 43 4.73 -0.34 5.45
N GLU A 44 5.38 -0.32 6.60
CA GLU A 44 6.63 0.40 6.78
C GLU A 44 7.79 -0.54 6.48
N MET A 45 8.68 -0.09 5.60
CA MET A 45 9.91 -0.80 5.31
C MET A 45 11.09 0.01 5.81
N SER A 46 11.84 -0.57 6.73
CA SER A 46 13.02 0.04 7.30
C SER A 46 14.25 -0.57 6.65
N MET A 47 15.12 0.28 6.13
CA MET A 47 16.39 -0.21 5.55
C MET A 47 17.56 0.37 6.29
#